data_f64f6eaba30d27b4f206be28bb8c37d8
#
_entry.id   f64f6eaba30d27b4f206be28bb8c37d8
#
_cell.length_a   1.000
_cell.length_b   1.000
_cell.length_c   1.000
_cell.angle_alpha   90.00
_cell.angle_beta   90.00
_cell.angle_gamma   90.00
#
_symmetry.space_group_name_H-M   'P 1'
#
loop_
_entity.id
_entity.type
_entity.pdbx_description
1 polymer ?
#
loop_
_entity_poly.entity_id
_entity_poly.type
_entity_poly.pdbx_seq_one_letter_code
_entity_poly.pdbx_strand_id
1 'polypeptide(L)'
;MRIGNYKLYSIVTSQFSLDGGAMFGVIPKTLWEKEAPADKFNRIKMVTRSLLLIGNDRNIIIDTGNGDKWDKKYRSIYNIKLDKVNLNNSLSKIGLSQDDITDVFCTHLHFDHAGGNTTYKNERIIPTFQNANYWIHKDNWDLANSPTEKDKGSYLEENWKVLAQNNMIQFIESKDEFLPGVKLFISNGHTTGMMHPIITDNSKTLFYAADIFPMASHLPLNWVMAYDIDPVKTINEKKYLLSKIVDEDWIVFFEHDPIRQACKVKYNGRQYTLKETVVISG
;
A
#
# COMPACT_ATOMS: atom_id res chain seq x y z
N MET A 1 -12.99 -6.25 -11.37
CA MET A 1 -13.97 -5.14 -11.13
C MET A 1 -13.68 -4.02 -12.13
N ARG A 2 -14.71 -3.26 -12.53
CA ARG A 2 -14.51 -2.08 -13.39
C ARG A 2 -15.06 -0.82 -12.72
N ILE A 3 -14.30 0.27 -12.81
CA ILE A 3 -14.70 1.61 -12.37
C ILE A 3 -14.27 2.59 -13.48
N GLY A 4 -15.23 3.25 -14.10
CA GLY A 4 -14.99 4.11 -15.26
C GLY A 4 -14.27 3.37 -16.39
N ASN A 5 -13.18 3.95 -16.86
CA ASN A 5 -12.37 3.39 -17.94
C ASN A 5 -11.36 2.33 -17.46
N TYR A 6 -11.25 2.09 -16.14
CA TYR A 6 -10.25 1.17 -15.60
C TYR A 6 -10.85 -0.18 -15.24
N LYS A 7 -10.17 -1.25 -15.64
CA LYS A 7 -10.35 -2.61 -15.14
C LYS A 7 -9.35 -2.82 -13.99
N LEU A 8 -9.86 -3.21 -12.83
CA LEU A 8 -9.09 -3.30 -11.59
C LEU A 8 -8.78 -4.76 -11.27
N TYR A 9 -7.52 -5.03 -10.92
CA TYR A 9 -7.05 -6.34 -10.45
C TYR A 9 -6.31 -6.18 -9.12
N SER A 10 -6.66 -7.07 -8.19
CA SER A 10 -5.94 -7.22 -6.93
C SER A 10 -4.85 -8.26 -7.10
N ILE A 11 -3.59 -7.91 -6.93
CA ILE A 11 -2.46 -8.80 -7.05
C ILE A 11 -1.64 -8.85 -5.76
N VAL A 12 -1.43 -10.04 -5.20
CA VAL A 12 -0.56 -10.22 -4.04
C VAL A 12 0.87 -10.38 -4.54
N THR A 13 1.79 -9.56 -4.01
CA THR A 13 3.18 -9.51 -4.44
C THR A 13 4.13 -10.22 -3.48
N SER A 14 3.75 -10.35 -2.19
CA SER A 14 4.47 -11.15 -1.21
C SER A 14 3.61 -11.50 0.01
N GLN A 15 4.09 -12.43 0.82
CA GLN A 15 3.62 -12.65 2.19
C GLN A 15 4.76 -12.29 3.15
N PHE A 16 4.42 -11.63 4.26
CA PHE A 16 5.38 -11.25 5.27
C PHE A 16 4.73 -11.16 6.66
N SER A 17 5.50 -10.77 7.66
CA SER A 17 4.99 -10.64 9.03
C SER A 17 5.73 -9.53 9.75
N LEU A 18 4.98 -8.70 10.49
CA LEU A 18 5.51 -7.67 11.37
C LEU A 18 5.08 -7.91 12.82
N ASP A 19 5.74 -7.27 13.77
CA ASP A 19 5.37 -7.33 15.18
C ASP A 19 3.95 -6.80 15.39
N GLY A 20 3.09 -7.58 16.03
CA GLY A 20 1.70 -7.21 16.25
C GLY A 20 1.53 -6.01 17.20
N GLY A 21 2.44 -5.84 18.17
CA GLY A 21 2.44 -4.66 19.02
C GLY A 21 2.74 -3.39 18.23
N ALA A 22 3.70 -3.46 17.30
CA ALA A 22 4.01 -2.33 16.42
C ALA A 22 2.86 -2.01 15.46
N MET A 23 2.20 -3.05 14.91
CA MET A 23 1.06 -2.87 14.01
C MET A 23 -0.18 -2.30 14.70
N PHE A 24 -0.39 -2.56 15.98
CA PHE A 24 -1.58 -2.11 16.71
C PHE A 24 -1.30 -1.01 17.76
N GLY A 25 -0.06 -0.57 17.88
CA GLY A 25 0.33 0.56 18.72
C GLY A 25 -0.07 0.37 20.19
N VAL A 26 -0.91 1.27 20.69
CA VAL A 26 -1.34 1.27 22.10
C VAL A 26 -2.48 0.28 22.40
N ILE A 27 -3.01 -0.42 21.40
CA ILE A 27 -4.09 -1.38 21.60
C ILE A 27 -3.56 -2.62 22.33
N PRO A 28 -4.17 -3.04 23.46
CA PRO A 28 -3.72 -4.23 24.18
C PRO A 28 -3.78 -5.52 23.32
N LYS A 29 -2.75 -6.37 23.46
CA LYS A 29 -2.64 -7.63 22.73
C LYS A 29 -3.89 -8.50 22.86
N THR A 30 -4.50 -8.56 24.04
CA THR A 30 -5.73 -9.32 24.30
C THR A 30 -6.93 -8.90 23.45
N LEU A 31 -6.87 -7.72 22.83
CA LEU A 31 -7.88 -7.23 21.89
C LEU A 31 -7.48 -7.50 20.46
N TRP A 32 -6.29 -7.06 20.02
CA TRP A 32 -5.91 -7.16 18.61
C TRP A 32 -5.56 -8.60 18.18
N GLU A 33 -5.10 -9.48 19.09
CA GLU A 33 -4.76 -10.85 18.74
C GLU A 33 -5.98 -11.67 18.27
N LYS A 34 -7.18 -11.25 18.62
CA LYS A 34 -8.45 -11.86 18.15
C LYS A 34 -8.67 -11.56 16.66
N GLU A 35 -8.22 -10.41 16.19
CA GLU A 35 -8.36 -9.98 14.79
C GLU A 35 -7.18 -10.46 13.93
N ALA A 36 -5.98 -10.48 14.50
CA ALA A 36 -4.73 -10.85 13.84
C ALA A 36 -3.87 -11.73 14.76
N PRO A 37 -4.07 -13.07 14.75
CA PRO A 37 -3.31 -13.98 15.59
C PRO A 37 -1.81 -13.91 15.34
N ALA A 38 -1.02 -13.76 16.42
CA ALA A 38 0.43 -13.67 16.38
C ALA A 38 1.11 -15.06 16.44
N ASP A 39 2.31 -15.13 15.84
CA ASP A 39 3.21 -16.28 16.01
C ASP A 39 3.98 -16.18 17.35
N LYS A 40 4.85 -17.17 17.60
CA LYS A 40 5.69 -17.22 18.82
C LYS A 40 6.66 -16.04 18.98
N PHE A 41 6.90 -15.27 17.91
CA PHE A 41 7.71 -14.07 17.90
C PHE A 41 6.88 -12.78 17.93
N ASN A 42 5.61 -12.88 18.30
CA ASN A 42 4.65 -11.78 18.31
C ASN A 42 4.34 -11.18 16.93
N ARG A 43 4.65 -11.88 15.83
CA ARG A 43 4.44 -11.40 14.48
C ARG A 43 3.07 -11.81 13.97
N ILE A 44 2.35 -10.88 13.33
CA ILE A 44 1.09 -11.15 12.64
C ILE A 44 1.36 -11.42 11.16
N LYS A 45 0.51 -12.25 10.54
CA LYS A 45 0.60 -12.52 9.10
C LYS A 45 0.04 -11.34 8.30
N MET A 46 0.75 -10.95 7.27
CA MET A 46 0.39 -9.88 6.35
C MET A 46 0.71 -10.28 4.91
N VAL A 47 0.16 -9.54 3.97
CA VAL A 47 0.54 -9.58 2.55
C VAL A 47 0.92 -8.19 2.09
N THR A 48 1.66 -8.09 1.00
CA THR A 48 1.68 -6.89 0.20
C THR A 48 0.76 -7.12 -1.00
N ARG A 49 -0.21 -6.25 -1.18
CA ARG A 49 -1.25 -6.35 -2.20
C ARG A 49 -1.30 -5.06 -3.00
N SER A 50 -0.86 -5.15 -4.23
CA SER A 50 -0.95 -4.05 -5.19
C SER A 50 -2.31 -4.02 -5.86
N LEU A 51 -2.73 -2.84 -6.29
CA LEU A 51 -3.88 -2.66 -7.17
C LEU A 51 -3.38 -2.30 -8.56
N LEU A 52 -3.78 -3.09 -9.57
CA LEU A 52 -3.46 -2.82 -10.96
C LEU A 52 -4.69 -2.23 -11.66
N LEU A 53 -4.50 -1.10 -12.34
CA LEU A 53 -5.47 -0.42 -13.16
C LEU A 53 -5.09 -0.59 -14.63
N ILE A 54 -5.97 -1.17 -15.43
CA ILE A 54 -5.80 -1.34 -16.89
C ILE A 54 -6.84 -0.51 -17.60
N GLY A 55 -6.45 0.50 -18.35
CA GLY A 55 -7.33 1.37 -19.11
C GLY A 55 -6.65 2.65 -19.57
N ASN A 56 -7.27 3.36 -20.50
CA ASN A 56 -6.74 4.61 -21.08
C ASN A 56 -5.30 4.44 -21.62
N ASP A 57 -5.05 3.33 -22.30
CA ASP A 57 -3.72 2.95 -22.86
C ASP A 57 -2.61 2.87 -21.81
N ARG A 58 -2.97 2.61 -20.54
CA ARG A 58 -2.05 2.49 -19.41
C ARG A 58 -2.30 1.21 -18.61
N ASN A 59 -1.21 0.68 -18.07
CA ASN A 59 -1.18 -0.36 -17.06
C ASN A 59 -0.49 0.23 -15.82
N ILE A 60 -1.26 0.64 -14.84
CA ILE A 60 -0.79 1.37 -13.66
C ILE A 60 -0.79 0.42 -12.48
N ILE A 61 0.37 0.17 -11.90
CA ILE A 61 0.46 -0.56 -10.63
C ILE A 61 0.60 0.41 -9.46
N ILE A 62 -0.26 0.25 -8.45
CA ILE A 62 -0.20 1.01 -7.20
C ILE A 62 0.54 0.14 -6.19
N ASP A 63 1.68 0.62 -5.75
CA ASP A 63 2.69 -0.04 -4.91
C ASP A 63 3.22 -1.36 -5.50
N THR A 64 4.39 -1.78 -5.06
CA THR A 64 5.13 -2.91 -5.65
C THR A 64 5.51 -3.98 -4.62
N GLY A 65 5.18 -3.75 -3.36
CA GLY A 65 5.43 -4.67 -2.27
C GLY A 65 6.89 -4.75 -1.81
N ASN A 66 7.21 -5.81 -1.08
CA ASN A 66 8.52 -6.00 -0.43
C ASN A 66 9.69 -6.15 -1.41
N GLY A 67 9.44 -6.51 -2.68
CA GLY A 67 10.53 -6.87 -3.60
C GLY A 67 11.29 -8.14 -3.19
N ASP A 68 12.43 -8.36 -3.84
CA ASP A 68 13.23 -9.59 -3.74
C ASP A 68 14.66 -9.38 -3.20
N LYS A 69 15.05 -8.14 -2.87
CA LYS A 69 16.43 -7.75 -2.52
C LYS A 69 16.83 -8.02 -1.06
N TRP A 70 16.07 -8.82 -0.35
CA TRP A 70 16.26 -9.09 1.07
C TRP A 70 17.42 -10.07 1.36
N ASP A 71 18.31 -9.71 2.27
CA ASP A 71 19.26 -10.65 2.83
C ASP A 71 18.56 -11.71 3.71
N LYS A 72 19.28 -12.78 4.04
CA LYS A 72 18.75 -13.89 4.82
C LYS A 72 18.28 -13.48 6.22
N LYS A 73 18.95 -12.49 6.85
CA LYS A 73 18.66 -12.03 8.20
C LYS A 73 17.30 -11.31 8.23
N TYR A 74 17.15 -10.27 7.41
CA TYR A 74 15.92 -9.48 7.37
C TYR A 74 14.74 -10.27 6.76
N ARG A 75 15.00 -11.12 5.77
CA ARG A 75 14.00 -12.07 5.27
C ARG A 75 13.45 -12.99 6.37
N SER A 76 14.31 -13.41 7.32
CA SER A 76 13.90 -14.20 8.48
C SER A 76 13.15 -13.36 9.53
N ILE A 77 13.62 -12.13 9.83
CA ILE A 77 12.97 -11.22 10.79
C ILE A 77 11.54 -10.92 10.35
N TYR A 78 11.36 -10.47 9.10
CA TYR A 78 10.06 -10.11 8.54
C TYR A 78 9.30 -11.31 7.95
N ASN A 79 9.85 -12.53 8.03
CA ASN A 79 9.23 -13.76 7.51
C ASN A 79 8.73 -13.61 6.05
N ILE A 80 9.53 -12.94 5.21
CA ILE A 80 9.17 -12.66 3.81
C ILE A 80 9.19 -13.95 2.99
N LYS A 81 8.09 -14.23 2.30
CA LYS A 81 7.89 -15.42 1.46
C LYS A 81 7.56 -15.00 0.03
N LEU A 82 8.42 -15.40 -0.89
CA LEU A 82 8.32 -15.08 -2.32
C LEU A 82 8.19 -16.32 -3.21
N ASP A 83 8.31 -17.53 -2.63
CA ASP A 83 8.45 -18.75 -3.40
C ASP A 83 7.19 -19.10 -4.22
N LYS A 84 6.00 -18.85 -3.65
CA LYS A 84 4.71 -19.14 -4.30
C LYS A 84 3.99 -17.91 -4.80
N VAL A 85 4.22 -16.77 -4.12
CA VAL A 85 3.55 -15.51 -4.39
C VAL A 85 4.62 -14.45 -4.53
N ASN A 86 4.75 -13.89 -5.70
CA ASN A 86 5.63 -12.79 -6.02
C ASN A 86 5.02 -11.96 -7.16
N LEU A 87 5.57 -10.79 -7.40
CA LEU A 87 5.08 -9.83 -8.37
C LEU A 87 4.96 -10.44 -9.78
N ASN A 88 6.02 -11.11 -10.27
CA ASN A 88 6.05 -11.71 -11.62
C ASN A 88 4.96 -12.76 -11.81
N ASN A 89 4.85 -13.69 -10.86
CA ASN A 89 3.82 -14.73 -10.91
C ASN A 89 2.41 -14.15 -10.88
N SER A 90 2.21 -13.04 -10.17
CA SER A 90 0.91 -12.39 -10.06
C SER A 90 0.54 -11.62 -11.32
N LEU A 91 1.50 -10.96 -11.97
CA LEU A 91 1.30 -10.33 -13.29
C LEU A 91 1.03 -11.39 -14.38
N SER A 92 1.82 -12.46 -14.41
CA SER A 92 1.66 -13.53 -15.41
C SER A 92 0.28 -14.19 -15.36
N LYS A 93 -0.35 -14.33 -14.19
CA LYS A 93 -1.70 -14.88 -14.04
C LYS A 93 -2.79 -14.07 -14.76
N ILE A 94 -2.53 -12.79 -15.00
CA ILE A 94 -3.45 -11.89 -15.71
C ILE A 94 -2.96 -11.57 -17.13
N GLY A 95 -1.93 -12.29 -17.60
CA GLY A 95 -1.39 -12.18 -18.95
C GLY A 95 -0.47 -10.99 -19.16
N LEU A 96 0.10 -10.42 -18.09
CA LEU A 96 1.05 -9.30 -18.15
C LEU A 96 2.44 -9.71 -17.67
N SER A 97 3.43 -8.96 -18.13
CA SER A 97 4.81 -8.97 -17.66
C SER A 97 5.18 -7.62 -17.02
N GLN A 98 6.39 -7.52 -16.50
CA GLN A 98 6.93 -6.25 -16.00
C GLN A 98 7.07 -5.20 -17.13
N ASP A 99 7.33 -5.62 -18.36
CA ASP A 99 7.53 -4.73 -19.50
C ASP A 99 6.22 -4.08 -19.99
N ASP A 100 5.08 -4.65 -19.60
CA ASP A 100 3.75 -4.11 -19.94
C ASP A 100 3.28 -3.00 -19.00
N ILE A 101 3.95 -2.80 -17.86
CA ILE A 101 3.61 -1.75 -16.89
C ILE A 101 4.11 -0.40 -17.39
N THR A 102 3.20 0.55 -17.53
CA THR A 102 3.50 1.91 -18.02
C THR A 102 3.72 2.92 -16.89
N ASP A 103 3.15 2.66 -15.73
CA ASP A 103 3.22 3.55 -14.58
C ASP A 103 3.28 2.76 -13.27
N VAL A 104 4.17 3.16 -12.38
CA VAL A 104 4.22 2.73 -10.99
C VAL A 104 3.81 3.92 -10.13
N PHE A 105 2.73 3.78 -9.39
CA PHE A 105 2.28 4.78 -8.45
C PHE A 105 2.68 4.36 -7.04
N CYS A 106 3.65 5.04 -6.43
CA CYS A 106 4.07 4.77 -5.06
C CYS A 106 3.21 5.59 -4.10
N THR A 107 2.46 4.92 -3.23
CA THR A 107 1.73 5.63 -2.17
C THR A 107 2.71 6.34 -1.24
N HIS A 108 3.77 5.64 -0.85
CA HIS A 108 4.93 6.16 -0.12
C HIS A 108 6.13 5.20 -0.29
N LEU A 109 7.31 5.58 0.22
CA LEU A 109 8.56 4.88 -0.07
C LEU A 109 9.02 3.92 1.05
N HIS A 110 8.14 3.47 1.95
CA HIS A 110 8.49 2.39 2.87
C HIS A 110 8.79 1.11 2.09
N PHE A 111 9.61 0.23 2.69
CA PHE A 111 10.17 -0.94 2.01
C PHE A 111 9.11 -1.93 1.50
N ASP A 112 7.99 -2.04 2.19
CA ASP A 112 6.90 -2.97 1.86
C ASP A 112 5.91 -2.42 0.81
N HIS A 113 6.07 -1.17 0.41
CA HIS A 113 5.36 -0.50 -0.69
C HIS A 113 6.25 -0.32 -1.92
N ALA A 114 7.49 0.11 -1.73
CA ALA A 114 8.42 0.45 -2.81
C ALA A 114 9.50 -0.60 -3.07
N GLY A 115 9.55 -1.69 -2.30
CA GLY A 115 10.61 -2.69 -2.40
C GLY A 115 10.72 -3.36 -3.77
N GLY A 116 9.60 -3.56 -4.45
CA GLY A 116 9.55 -4.13 -5.80
C GLY A 116 9.77 -3.12 -6.93
N ASN A 117 10.02 -1.84 -6.64
CA ASN A 117 10.36 -0.86 -7.67
C ASN A 117 11.66 -1.22 -8.41
N THR A 118 12.55 -1.91 -7.71
CA THR A 118 13.84 -2.34 -8.22
C THR A 118 14.09 -3.81 -7.91
N THR A 119 14.93 -4.47 -8.69
CA THR A 119 15.29 -5.89 -8.55
C THR A 119 16.76 -6.11 -8.83
N TYR A 120 17.29 -7.28 -8.46
CA TYR A 120 18.64 -7.71 -8.86
C TYR A 120 18.62 -8.36 -10.25
N LYS A 121 19.55 -7.90 -11.12
CA LYS A 121 19.90 -8.58 -12.35
C LYS A 121 21.42 -8.57 -12.51
N ASN A 122 22.04 -9.75 -12.60
CA ASN A 122 23.50 -9.90 -12.70
C ASN A 122 24.23 -9.08 -11.62
N GLU A 123 23.83 -9.26 -10.37
CA GLU A 123 24.39 -8.59 -9.18
C GLU A 123 24.25 -7.06 -9.16
N ARG A 124 23.48 -6.49 -10.07
CA ARG A 124 23.18 -5.04 -10.11
C ARG A 124 21.73 -4.79 -9.79
N ILE A 125 21.47 -3.69 -9.11
CA ILE A 125 20.11 -3.20 -8.89
C ILE A 125 19.68 -2.44 -10.14
N ILE A 126 18.54 -2.84 -10.70
CA ILE A 126 17.93 -2.23 -11.88
C ILE A 126 16.46 -1.90 -11.60
N PRO A 127 15.84 -0.97 -12.36
CA PRO A 127 14.39 -0.79 -12.34
C PRO A 127 13.67 -2.09 -12.69
N THR A 128 12.65 -2.45 -11.90
CA THR A 128 11.82 -3.63 -12.20
C THR A 128 10.96 -3.40 -13.43
N PHE A 129 10.37 -2.22 -13.56
CA PHE A 129 9.51 -1.83 -14.68
C PHE A 129 10.25 -0.81 -15.54
N GLN A 130 10.98 -1.33 -16.54
CA GLN A 130 11.92 -0.51 -17.33
C GLN A 130 11.22 0.49 -18.26
N ASN A 131 9.95 0.26 -18.60
CA ASN A 131 9.14 1.10 -19.47
C ASN A 131 8.23 2.07 -18.70
N ALA A 132 8.27 2.04 -17.35
CA ALA A 132 7.34 2.78 -16.53
C ALA A 132 7.87 4.13 -16.05
N ASN A 133 6.96 5.09 -15.87
CA ASN A 133 7.19 6.26 -15.02
C ASN A 133 6.85 5.91 -13.56
N TYR A 134 7.68 6.37 -12.62
CA TYR A 134 7.46 6.16 -11.19
C TYR A 134 6.97 7.46 -10.56
N TRP A 135 5.71 7.46 -10.10
CA TRP A 135 5.04 8.62 -9.54
C TRP A 135 5.19 8.63 -8.02
N ILE A 136 5.83 9.68 -7.49
CA ILE A 136 6.18 9.80 -6.08
C ILE A 136 5.79 11.20 -5.59
N HIS A 137 5.21 11.31 -4.38
CA HIS A 137 4.97 12.61 -3.78
C HIS A 137 6.29 13.29 -3.41
N LYS A 138 6.43 14.56 -3.76
CA LYS A 138 7.69 15.30 -3.53
C LYS A 138 8.10 15.31 -2.05
N ASP A 139 7.16 15.56 -1.14
CA ASP A 139 7.46 15.59 0.30
C ASP A 139 7.86 14.22 0.83
N ASN A 140 7.27 13.12 0.30
CA ASN A 140 7.68 11.77 0.72
C ASN A 140 9.06 11.42 0.18
N TRP A 141 9.38 11.87 -1.04
CA TRP A 141 10.73 11.75 -1.59
C TRP A 141 11.76 12.48 -0.73
N ASP A 142 11.48 13.72 -0.31
CA ASP A 142 12.40 14.51 0.50
C ASP A 142 12.62 13.85 1.87
N LEU A 143 11.54 13.36 2.50
CA LEU A 143 11.64 12.60 3.74
C LEU A 143 12.43 11.29 3.57
N ALA A 144 12.17 10.51 2.53
CA ALA A 144 12.86 9.25 2.27
C ALA A 144 14.38 9.41 2.07
N ASN A 145 14.82 10.57 1.54
CA ASN A 145 16.24 10.88 1.38
C ASN A 145 16.86 11.55 2.63
N SER A 146 16.05 11.95 3.61
CA SER A 146 16.50 12.51 4.90
C SER A 146 15.56 12.07 6.03
N PRO A 147 15.44 10.75 6.28
CA PRO A 147 14.48 10.22 7.24
C PRO A 147 14.88 10.54 8.67
N THR A 148 13.89 10.50 9.57
CA THR A 148 14.13 10.66 11.01
C THR A 148 14.71 9.40 11.63
N GLU A 149 15.25 9.51 12.84
CA GLU A 149 15.74 8.35 13.60
C GLU A 149 14.64 7.28 13.84
N LYS A 150 13.37 7.68 13.84
CA LYS A 150 12.22 6.79 14.05
C LYS A 150 11.94 5.93 12.83
N ASP A 151 11.99 6.49 11.62
CA ASP A 151 11.49 5.86 10.40
C ASP A 151 12.58 5.49 9.38
N LYS A 152 13.86 5.84 9.64
CA LYS A 152 14.97 5.51 8.72
C LYS A 152 15.08 4.03 8.38
N GLY A 153 14.66 3.14 9.29
CA GLY A 153 14.64 1.70 9.02
C GLY A 153 13.59 1.24 8.02
N SER A 154 12.61 2.09 7.72
CA SER A 154 11.57 1.81 6.74
C SER A 154 11.95 2.24 5.32
N TYR A 155 12.93 3.14 5.18
CA TYR A 155 13.38 3.69 3.91
C TYR A 155 14.67 3.03 3.45
N LEU A 156 14.61 2.29 2.33
CA LEU A 156 15.76 1.61 1.73
C LEU A 156 16.12 2.27 0.39
N GLU A 157 17.19 3.07 0.38
CA GLU A 157 17.62 3.86 -0.79
C GLU A 157 17.73 3.04 -2.08
N GLU A 158 18.05 1.76 -1.96
CA GLU A 158 18.12 0.82 -3.08
C GLU A 158 16.80 0.66 -3.84
N ASN A 159 15.66 1.02 -3.23
CA ASN A 159 14.34 0.91 -3.85
C ASN A 159 14.03 2.05 -4.84
N TRP A 160 14.79 3.15 -4.82
CA TRP A 160 14.53 4.31 -5.69
C TRP A 160 15.76 4.99 -6.28
N LYS A 161 16.96 4.78 -5.74
CA LYS A 161 18.17 5.46 -6.18
C LYS A 161 18.43 5.30 -7.68
N VAL A 162 18.34 4.06 -8.19
CA VAL A 162 18.56 3.78 -9.61
C VAL A 162 17.47 4.37 -10.49
N LEU A 163 16.25 4.55 -9.98
CA LEU A 163 15.16 5.20 -10.72
C LEU A 163 15.48 6.68 -10.95
N ALA A 164 15.98 7.36 -9.90
CA ALA A 164 16.41 8.75 -10.00
C ALA A 164 17.58 8.91 -10.99
N GLN A 165 18.56 8.02 -10.94
CA GLN A 165 19.71 8.02 -11.86
C GLN A 165 19.30 7.82 -13.32
N ASN A 166 18.19 7.14 -13.58
CA ASN A 166 17.66 6.89 -14.92
C ASN A 166 16.55 7.89 -15.33
N ASN A 167 16.31 8.96 -14.55
CA ASN A 167 15.28 9.96 -14.80
C ASN A 167 13.85 9.37 -14.96
N MET A 168 13.55 8.28 -14.24
CA MET A 168 12.25 7.61 -14.32
C MET A 168 11.22 8.16 -13.31
N ILE A 169 11.64 9.03 -12.39
CA ILE A 169 10.76 9.56 -11.34
C ILE A 169 10.01 10.79 -11.85
N GLN A 170 8.71 10.78 -11.61
CA GLN A 170 7.79 11.88 -11.82
C GLN A 170 7.25 12.36 -10.47
N PHE A 171 7.43 13.63 -10.14
CA PHE A 171 6.94 14.14 -8.86
C PHE A 171 5.50 14.62 -8.93
N ILE A 172 4.76 14.28 -7.87
CA ILE A 172 3.45 14.83 -7.55
C ILE A 172 3.65 15.76 -6.34
N GLU A 173 3.27 17.04 -6.47
CA GLU A 173 3.41 18.01 -5.38
C GLU A 173 2.08 18.32 -4.71
N SER A 174 1.03 18.45 -5.47
CA SER A 174 -0.34 18.66 -4.99
C SER A 174 -1.27 18.45 -6.16
N LYS A 175 -2.20 17.51 -6.06
CA LYS A 175 -3.22 17.32 -7.10
C LYS A 175 -4.46 16.70 -6.52
N ASP A 176 -5.60 17.27 -6.90
CA ASP A 176 -6.90 16.64 -6.63
C ASP A 176 -7.16 15.45 -7.57
N GLU A 177 -6.55 15.44 -8.76
CA GLU A 177 -6.70 14.40 -9.76
C GLU A 177 -5.34 14.03 -10.39
N PHE A 178 -4.98 12.75 -10.34
CA PHE A 178 -3.77 12.20 -10.96
C PHE A 178 -3.98 11.92 -12.45
N LEU A 179 -5.08 11.23 -12.77
CA LEU A 179 -5.53 10.91 -14.12
C LEU A 179 -7.05 10.96 -14.15
N PRO A 180 -7.70 11.09 -15.34
CA PRO A 180 -9.14 11.07 -15.45
C PRO A 180 -9.77 9.88 -14.71
N GLY A 181 -10.59 10.15 -13.69
CA GLY A 181 -11.21 9.15 -12.83
C GLY A 181 -10.32 8.60 -11.71
N VAL A 182 -9.11 9.15 -11.50
CA VAL A 182 -8.22 8.82 -10.38
C VAL A 182 -7.86 10.08 -9.61
N LYS A 183 -8.62 10.36 -8.55
CA LYS A 183 -8.36 11.46 -7.62
C LYS A 183 -7.34 11.06 -6.57
N LEU A 184 -6.78 12.03 -5.85
CA LEU A 184 -5.82 11.80 -4.77
C LEU A 184 -6.32 12.40 -3.45
N PHE A 185 -6.10 11.67 -2.38
CA PHE A 185 -6.07 12.21 -1.02
C PHE A 185 -4.63 12.09 -0.51
N ILE A 186 -4.12 13.13 0.13
CA ILE A 186 -2.77 13.13 0.71
C ILE A 186 -2.90 13.12 2.22
N SER A 187 -2.25 12.15 2.88
CA SER A 187 -2.16 12.07 4.33
C SER A 187 -0.73 12.29 4.81
N ASN A 188 -0.59 12.66 6.07
CA ASN A 188 0.72 12.96 6.67
C ASN A 188 0.86 12.41 8.10
N GLY A 189 -0.06 11.55 8.53
CA GLY A 189 -0.02 10.98 9.88
C GLY A 189 0.91 9.77 9.95
N HIS A 190 0.77 8.82 9.01
CA HIS A 190 1.66 7.65 8.92
C HIS A 190 3.06 8.07 8.46
N THR A 191 3.14 8.74 7.35
CA THR A 191 4.35 9.39 6.84
C THR A 191 3.98 10.62 6.02
N THR A 192 4.89 11.58 5.88
CA THR A 192 4.64 12.81 5.13
C THR A 192 4.44 12.51 3.64
N GLY A 193 3.39 13.08 3.05
CA GLY A 193 3.13 12.97 1.62
C GLY A 193 2.68 11.57 1.18
N MET A 194 2.03 10.78 2.05
CA MET A 194 1.44 9.51 1.63
C MET A 194 0.21 9.76 0.76
N MET A 195 0.21 9.19 -0.43
CA MET A 195 -0.82 9.35 -1.45
C MET A 195 -1.82 8.20 -1.41
N HIS A 196 -3.10 8.54 -1.49
CA HIS A 196 -4.19 7.56 -1.56
C HIS A 196 -4.98 7.75 -2.85
N PRO A 197 -4.81 6.89 -3.86
CA PRO A 197 -5.65 6.93 -5.05
C PRO A 197 -7.11 6.64 -4.74
N ILE A 198 -8.00 7.47 -5.31
CA ILE A 198 -9.45 7.33 -5.25
C ILE A 198 -9.92 7.11 -6.68
N ILE A 199 -10.19 5.86 -7.03
CA ILE A 199 -10.68 5.48 -8.36
C ILE A 199 -12.20 5.62 -8.34
N THR A 200 -12.73 6.49 -9.21
CA THR A 200 -14.15 6.85 -9.15
C THR A 200 -14.79 7.02 -10.53
N ASP A 201 -16.05 6.67 -10.59
CA ASP A 201 -16.97 7.03 -11.68
C ASP A 201 -18.32 7.48 -11.09
N ASN A 202 -19.35 7.63 -11.95
CA ASN A 202 -20.67 8.07 -11.49
C ASN A 202 -21.41 7.04 -10.61
N SER A 203 -20.90 5.82 -10.46
CA SER A 203 -21.60 4.72 -9.77
C SER A 203 -20.82 4.11 -8.62
N LYS A 204 -19.49 4.17 -8.66
CA LYS A 204 -18.61 3.47 -7.70
C LYS A 204 -17.39 4.29 -7.41
N THR A 205 -16.93 4.20 -6.16
CA THR A 205 -15.65 4.75 -5.72
C THR A 205 -14.87 3.69 -4.94
N LEU A 206 -13.60 3.52 -5.28
CA LEU A 206 -12.66 2.70 -4.55
C LEU A 206 -11.54 3.58 -3.99
N PHE A 207 -11.34 3.51 -2.69
CA PHE A 207 -10.26 4.17 -1.95
C PHE A 207 -9.14 3.17 -1.66
N TYR A 208 -7.92 3.47 -2.11
CA TYR A 208 -6.73 2.70 -1.77
C TYR A 208 -6.21 3.17 -0.42
N ALA A 209 -6.35 2.33 0.60
CA ALA A 209 -6.10 2.74 1.98
C ALA A 209 -4.61 2.87 2.33
N ALA A 210 -3.72 2.18 1.62
CA ALA A 210 -2.31 2.11 2.01
C ALA A 210 -2.19 1.92 3.53
N ASP A 211 -1.35 2.71 4.19
CA ASP A 211 -1.06 2.56 5.62
C ASP A 211 -1.85 3.47 6.55
N ILE A 212 -2.85 4.21 6.03
CA ILE A 212 -3.77 4.92 6.93
C ILE A 212 -4.70 3.95 7.68
N PHE A 213 -5.10 2.85 7.05
CA PHE A 213 -5.69 1.65 7.66
C PHE A 213 -5.30 0.41 6.84
N PRO A 214 -4.14 -0.20 7.17
CA PRO A 214 -3.53 -1.25 6.34
C PRO A 214 -4.34 -2.54 6.27
N MET A 215 -5.22 -2.79 7.24
CA MET A 215 -6.10 -3.96 7.34
C MET A 215 -7.49 -3.56 7.84
N ALA A 216 -8.49 -4.40 7.63
CA ALA A 216 -9.85 -4.17 8.13
C ALA A 216 -9.92 -4.02 9.67
N SER A 217 -9.02 -4.63 10.41
CA SER A 217 -8.88 -4.47 11.86
C SER A 217 -8.49 -3.06 12.28
N HIS A 218 -7.93 -2.24 11.39
CA HIS A 218 -7.58 -0.84 11.66
C HIS A 218 -8.73 0.15 11.36
N LEU A 219 -9.92 -0.31 11.01
CA LEU A 219 -11.06 0.60 10.80
C LEU A 219 -11.47 1.41 12.04
N PRO A 220 -11.44 0.88 13.29
CA PRO A 220 -11.69 1.70 14.47
C PRO A 220 -10.66 2.85 14.57
N LEU A 221 -11.13 4.06 14.95
CA LEU A 221 -10.32 5.29 14.87
C LEU A 221 -9.00 5.20 15.64
N ASN A 222 -9.03 4.67 16.86
CA ASN A 222 -7.87 4.57 17.74
C ASN A 222 -6.95 3.37 17.45
N TRP A 223 -7.28 2.53 16.48
CA TRP A 223 -6.43 1.43 16.04
C TRP A 223 -5.47 1.96 14.97
N VAL A 224 -4.35 2.50 15.45
CA VAL A 224 -3.27 3.09 14.65
C VAL A 224 -1.96 2.40 14.97
N MET A 225 -0.97 2.54 14.10
CA MET A 225 0.30 1.82 14.22
C MET A 225 1.31 2.61 15.07
N ALA A 226 2.22 1.91 15.74
CA ALA A 226 3.42 2.52 16.33
C ALA A 226 4.38 3.05 15.25
N TYR A 227 4.21 2.62 14.02
CA TYR A 227 4.96 3.13 12.85
C TYR A 227 4.55 4.54 12.45
N ASP A 228 3.33 4.98 12.79
CA ASP A 228 2.86 6.32 12.45
C ASP A 228 3.78 7.40 13.04
N ILE A 229 4.18 8.35 12.20
CA ILE A 229 5.02 9.48 12.64
C ILE A 229 4.21 10.41 13.56
N ASP A 230 2.96 10.67 13.20
CA ASP A 230 2.00 11.43 13.98
C ASP A 230 0.68 10.64 14.11
N PRO A 231 0.55 9.77 15.13
CA PRO A 231 -0.64 8.94 15.29
C PRO A 231 -1.91 9.76 15.59
N VAL A 232 -1.78 10.96 16.18
CA VAL A 232 -2.95 11.85 16.40
C VAL A 232 -3.45 12.40 15.08
N LYS A 233 -2.54 12.77 14.18
CA LYS A 233 -2.87 13.21 12.83
C LYS A 233 -3.51 12.07 12.03
N THR A 234 -2.96 10.84 12.09
CA THR A 234 -3.57 9.64 11.50
C THR A 234 -5.01 9.46 11.96
N ILE A 235 -5.31 9.60 13.27
CA ILE A 235 -6.67 9.49 13.80
C ILE A 235 -7.60 10.56 13.20
N ASN A 236 -7.14 11.81 13.08
CA ASN A 236 -7.94 12.90 12.51
C ASN A 236 -8.20 12.67 11.00
N GLU A 237 -7.20 12.23 10.26
CA GLU A 237 -7.33 11.89 8.84
C GLU A 237 -8.27 10.69 8.64
N LYS A 238 -8.17 9.64 9.47
CA LYS A 238 -9.10 8.50 9.50
C LYS A 238 -10.53 8.96 9.78
N LYS A 239 -10.72 9.84 10.76
CA LYS A 239 -12.06 10.35 11.12
C LYS A 239 -12.73 11.05 9.94
N TYR A 240 -11.98 11.90 9.24
CA TYR A 240 -12.48 12.58 8.04
C TYR A 240 -12.82 11.58 6.92
N LEU A 241 -11.88 10.68 6.60
CA LEU A 241 -12.05 9.72 5.51
C LEU A 241 -13.16 8.71 5.78
N LEU A 242 -13.22 8.11 6.97
CA LEU A 242 -14.19 7.07 7.28
C LEU A 242 -15.63 7.61 7.32
N SER A 243 -15.83 8.87 7.74
CA SER A 243 -17.15 9.52 7.59
C SER A 243 -17.55 9.57 6.12
N LYS A 244 -16.68 10.11 5.27
CA LYS A 244 -16.94 10.22 3.84
C LYS A 244 -17.13 8.86 3.15
N ILE A 245 -16.30 7.87 3.49
CA ILE A 245 -16.38 6.50 2.97
C ILE A 245 -17.75 5.87 3.29
N VAL A 246 -18.27 6.08 4.50
CA VAL A 246 -19.58 5.56 4.91
C VAL A 246 -20.72 6.30 4.25
N ASP A 247 -20.66 7.65 4.22
CA ASP A 247 -21.70 8.50 3.68
C ASP A 247 -21.87 8.31 2.16
N GLU A 248 -20.77 8.07 1.45
CA GLU A 248 -20.74 7.89 -0.01
C GLU A 248 -20.64 6.39 -0.43
N ASP A 249 -20.72 5.44 0.52
CA ASP A 249 -20.68 3.98 0.31
C ASP A 249 -19.46 3.50 -0.50
N TRP A 250 -18.27 4.07 -0.23
CA TRP A 250 -17.04 3.71 -0.93
C TRP A 250 -16.55 2.31 -0.60
N ILE A 251 -15.81 1.72 -1.55
CA ILE A 251 -15.06 0.49 -1.34
C ILE A 251 -13.67 0.87 -0.83
N VAL A 252 -13.23 0.26 0.27
CA VAL A 252 -11.89 0.42 0.83
C VAL A 252 -11.04 -0.78 0.42
N PHE A 253 -9.90 -0.55 -0.22
CA PHE A 253 -8.94 -1.58 -0.60
C PHE A 253 -7.79 -1.62 0.40
N PHE A 254 -7.43 -2.84 0.86
CA PHE A 254 -6.39 -3.06 1.88
C PHE A 254 -5.14 -3.68 1.27
N GLU A 255 -3.99 -3.07 1.53
CA GLU A 255 -2.71 -3.58 1.08
C GLU A 255 -2.22 -4.77 1.93
N HIS A 256 -2.42 -4.72 3.24
CA HIS A 256 -1.77 -5.66 4.16
C HIS A 256 -2.71 -6.72 4.77
N ASP A 257 -4.01 -6.64 4.56
CA ASP A 257 -4.94 -7.65 5.10
C ASP A 257 -4.78 -8.99 4.37
N PRO A 258 -4.36 -10.07 5.06
CA PRO A 258 -4.12 -11.36 4.42
C PRO A 258 -5.40 -12.10 4.01
N ILE A 259 -6.55 -11.65 4.50
CA ILE A 259 -7.84 -12.33 4.31
C ILE A 259 -8.73 -11.52 3.37
N ARG A 260 -8.78 -10.20 3.56
CA ARG A 260 -9.72 -9.30 2.88
C ARG A 260 -8.99 -8.40 1.91
N GLN A 261 -9.39 -8.45 0.65
CA GLN A 261 -8.84 -7.55 -0.38
C GLN A 261 -9.42 -6.14 -0.22
N ALA A 262 -10.73 -6.08 -0.02
CA ALA A 262 -11.47 -4.84 0.10
C ALA A 262 -12.77 -5.06 0.89
N CYS A 263 -13.35 -3.97 1.35
CA CYS A 263 -14.65 -4.01 2.02
C CYS A 263 -15.44 -2.72 1.81
N LYS A 264 -16.73 -2.76 2.12
CA LYS A 264 -17.50 -1.58 2.49
C LYS A 264 -17.49 -1.42 4.00
N VAL A 265 -17.62 -0.19 4.45
CA VAL A 265 -17.53 0.19 5.86
C VAL A 265 -18.91 0.65 6.36
N LYS A 266 -19.18 0.46 7.65
CA LYS A 266 -20.33 1.03 8.34
C LYS A 266 -19.92 1.62 9.69
N TYR A 267 -20.66 2.61 10.14
CA TYR A 267 -20.61 3.06 11.52
C TYR A 267 -21.72 2.39 12.33
N ASN A 268 -21.38 1.71 13.42
CA ASN A 268 -22.35 0.94 14.22
C ASN A 268 -22.88 1.69 15.45
N GLY A 269 -22.74 3.03 15.47
CA GLY A 269 -23.09 3.89 16.61
C GLY A 269 -21.97 4.08 17.63
N ARG A 270 -20.90 3.25 17.56
CA ARG A 270 -19.75 3.31 18.46
C ARG A 270 -18.42 3.43 17.72
N GLN A 271 -18.25 2.67 16.64
CA GLN A 271 -17.02 2.63 15.87
C GLN A 271 -17.29 2.25 14.41
N TYR A 272 -16.31 2.53 13.54
CA TYR A 272 -16.31 2.05 12.16
C TYR A 272 -15.92 0.58 12.12
N THR A 273 -16.64 -0.20 11.31
CA THR A 273 -16.45 -1.65 11.18
C THR A 273 -16.72 -2.09 9.76
N LEU A 274 -16.28 -3.28 9.42
CA LEU A 274 -16.60 -3.93 8.16
C LEU A 274 -18.13 -4.10 8.02
N LYS A 275 -18.67 -3.68 6.86
CA LYS A 275 -20.07 -3.88 6.46
C LYS A 275 -20.21 -5.17 5.65
N GLU A 276 -19.43 -5.28 4.58
CA GLU A 276 -19.36 -6.43 3.68
C GLU A 276 -17.99 -6.54 3.01
N THR A 277 -17.53 -7.74 2.73
CA THR A 277 -16.29 -7.99 1.99
C THR A 277 -16.53 -7.83 0.49
N VAL A 278 -15.58 -7.19 -0.20
CA VAL A 278 -15.60 -7.00 -1.65
C VAL A 278 -14.41 -7.71 -2.26
N VAL A 279 -14.64 -8.43 -3.36
CA VAL A 279 -13.58 -9.09 -4.14
C VAL A 279 -13.29 -8.28 -5.38
N ILE A 280 -12.01 -7.97 -5.60
CA ILE A 280 -11.51 -7.29 -6.78
C ILE A 280 -11.03 -8.35 -7.77
N SER A 281 -11.92 -8.80 -8.63
CA SER A 281 -11.63 -9.68 -9.74
C SER A 281 -11.72 -8.90 -11.04
N GLY A 282 -10.67 -8.88 -11.83
CA GLY A 282 -10.60 -8.19 -13.12
C GLY A 282 -11.53 -8.76 -14.18
#